data_52e9b1bd7bbc54b655d72f17a5c6bcfa
#
_entry.id   52e9b1bd7bbc54b655d72f17a5c6bcfa
#
_cell.length_a   1.000
_cell.length_b   1.000
_cell.length_c   1.000
_cell.angle_alpha   90.00
_cell.angle_beta   90.00
_cell.angle_gamma   90.00
#
_symmetry.space_group_name_H-M   'P 1'
#
loop_
_entity.id
_entity.type
_entity.pdbx_description
1 polymer ?
#
loop_
_entity_poly.entity_id
_entity_poly.type
_entity_poly.pdbx_seq_one_letter_code
_entity_poly.pdbx_strand_id
1 'polypeptide(L)'
;MDGPIVQAARLRKVYHGADEVEALRGIDMEVGRGEMVAIVGPSGSGKTTLLNCLSGLDGFDGGQVSVDGHDLAKLSDRERTAYRRKNMGFVFQAFNLLPVLSAVENVEIPLLLQGVGAGTARRRALEMLETLGLAHRANHRPDQLSGGEQQRVAVARALVHQPAVVWADEPTGNLDTEVTQVIVELLVRMNKQGQTIVLVTHNPQVAERAARILRMRDGRLEQSQQSDRATVSAVGR
;
A
#
# COMPACT_ATOMS: atom_id res chain seq x y z
N MET A 1 -7.21 2.42 21.12
CA MET A 1 -5.74 2.34 21.10
C MET A 1 -5.25 3.54 20.30
N ASP A 2 -4.68 4.54 20.97
CA ASP A 2 -4.34 5.87 20.39
C ASP A 2 -2.91 5.96 19.84
N GLY A 3 -2.28 4.85 19.51
CA GLY A 3 -0.92 4.82 18.96
C GLY A 3 -0.86 4.72 17.43
N PRO A 4 0.34 4.95 16.86
CA PRO A 4 0.55 4.79 15.41
C PRO A 4 0.23 3.36 14.97
N ILE A 5 -0.33 3.23 13.75
CA ILE A 5 -0.63 1.91 13.17
C ILE A 5 0.61 1.26 12.55
N VAL A 6 1.56 2.07 12.07
CA VAL A 6 2.88 1.62 11.59
C VAL A 6 3.93 2.40 12.36
N GLN A 7 4.92 1.68 12.87
CA GLN A 7 6.07 2.29 13.53
C GLN A 7 7.34 1.57 13.12
N ALA A 8 8.36 2.32 12.75
CA ALA A 8 9.71 1.85 12.55
C ALA A 8 10.67 2.63 13.44
N ALA A 9 11.58 1.94 14.10
CA ALA A 9 12.61 2.53 14.95
C ALA A 9 13.98 2.00 14.55
N ARG A 10 14.88 2.89 14.12
CA ARG A 10 16.26 2.62 13.71
C ARG A 10 16.35 1.48 12.68
N LEU A 11 15.39 1.41 11.76
CA LEU A 11 15.27 0.32 10.78
C LEU A 11 16.47 0.34 9.83
N ARG A 12 17.16 -0.80 9.72
CA ARG A 12 18.33 -1.01 8.85
C ARG A 12 18.11 -2.21 7.93
N LYS A 13 18.54 -2.06 6.68
CA LYS A 13 18.55 -3.15 5.71
C LYS A 13 19.83 -3.12 4.89
N VAL A 14 20.51 -4.26 4.83
CA VAL A 14 21.73 -4.46 4.04
C VAL A 14 21.49 -5.62 3.07
N TYR A 15 21.78 -5.41 1.81
CA TYR A 15 21.81 -6.48 0.81
C TYR A 15 23.25 -6.94 0.63
N HIS A 16 23.49 -8.21 0.88
CA HIS A 16 24.79 -8.85 0.70
C HIS A 16 24.89 -9.46 -0.70
N GLY A 17 25.79 -8.96 -1.52
CA GLY A 17 26.09 -9.42 -2.87
C GLY A 17 27.58 -9.33 -3.17
N ALA A 18 27.96 -9.12 -4.43
CA ALA A 18 29.36 -8.84 -4.77
C ALA A 18 29.86 -7.55 -4.08
N ASP A 19 28.96 -6.55 -3.98
CA ASP A 19 29.13 -5.35 -3.15
C ASP A 19 28.04 -5.33 -2.08
N GLU A 20 28.39 -4.88 -0.88
CA GLU A 20 27.46 -4.70 0.22
C GLU A 20 26.73 -3.37 0.06
N VAL A 21 25.38 -3.39 0.01
CA VAL A 21 24.57 -2.19 -0.16
C VAL A 21 23.67 -1.99 1.05
N GLU A 22 23.98 -0.97 1.86
CA GLU A 22 23.11 -0.55 2.95
C GLU A 22 21.95 0.29 2.38
N ALA A 23 20.84 -0.37 2.12
CA ALA A 23 19.64 0.22 1.50
C ALA A 23 18.80 1.06 2.46
N LEU A 24 18.80 0.72 3.77
CA LEU A 24 18.15 1.50 4.83
C LEU A 24 19.14 1.76 5.96
N ARG A 25 19.26 3.03 6.37
CA ARG A 25 20.31 3.52 7.25
C ARG A 25 19.75 4.14 8.53
N GLY A 26 19.03 3.32 9.31
CA GLY A 26 18.45 3.76 10.59
C GLY A 26 17.23 4.66 10.40
N ILE A 27 16.20 4.13 9.76
CA ILE A 27 14.94 4.84 9.52
C ILE A 27 14.08 4.85 10.78
N ASP A 28 13.64 6.04 11.18
CA ASP A 28 12.61 6.27 12.19
C ASP A 28 11.39 6.88 11.52
N MET A 29 10.21 6.24 11.65
CA MET A 29 8.96 6.77 11.15
C MET A 29 7.74 6.17 11.85
N GLU A 30 6.66 6.94 11.82
CA GLU A 30 5.35 6.52 12.30
C GLU A 30 4.27 6.88 11.29
N VAL A 31 3.19 6.09 11.25
CA VAL A 31 1.98 6.39 10.47
C VAL A 31 0.78 6.26 11.40
N GLY A 32 -0.05 7.30 11.44
CA GLY A 32 -1.31 7.32 12.20
C GLY A 32 -2.39 6.45 11.55
N ARG A 33 -3.38 6.04 12.35
CA ARG A 33 -4.56 5.34 11.81
C ARG A 33 -5.36 6.29 10.91
N GLY A 34 -5.77 5.79 9.74
CA GLY A 34 -6.48 6.59 8.74
C GLY A 34 -5.61 7.65 8.06
N GLU A 35 -4.30 7.67 8.31
CA GLU A 35 -3.37 8.57 7.63
C GLU A 35 -3.02 8.03 6.24
N MET A 36 -2.88 8.93 5.26
CA MET A 36 -2.25 8.66 3.97
C MET A 36 -0.89 9.33 3.95
N VAL A 37 0.18 8.53 3.88
CA VAL A 37 1.58 9.00 3.84
C VAL A 37 2.19 8.64 2.50
N ALA A 38 2.83 9.61 1.85
CA ALA A 38 3.61 9.41 0.64
C ALA A 38 5.11 9.40 0.95
N ILE A 39 5.83 8.40 0.46
CA ILE A 39 7.29 8.30 0.49
C ILE A 39 7.80 8.62 -0.91
N VAL A 40 8.57 9.70 -1.03
CA VAL A 40 9.10 10.19 -2.31
C VAL A 40 10.63 10.24 -2.28
N GLY A 41 11.25 10.18 -3.45
CA GLY A 41 12.70 10.30 -3.59
C GLY A 41 13.19 9.76 -4.94
N PRO A 42 14.47 9.95 -5.28
CA PRO A 42 15.04 9.46 -6.52
C PRO A 42 15.01 7.92 -6.62
N SER A 43 15.17 7.40 -7.83
CA SER A 43 15.35 5.95 -8.03
C SER A 43 16.58 5.47 -7.25
N GLY A 44 16.48 4.28 -6.67
CA GLY A 44 17.58 3.72 -5.85
C GLY A 44 17.70 4.29 -4.43
N SER A 45 16.85 5.24 -4.01
CA SER A 45 16.92 5.79 -2.63
C SER A 45 16.48 4.85 -1.52
N GLY A 46 15.90 3.66 -1.85
CA GLY A 46 15.48 2.65 -0.88
C GLY A 46 13.98 2.62 -0.58
N LYS A 47 13.13 3.36 -1.30
CA LYS A 47 11.68 3.47 -1.05
C LYS A 47 10.94 2.13 -1.07
N THR A 48 11.11 1.35 -2.13
CA THR A 48 10.51 0.00 -2.25
C THR A 48 11.06 -0.93 -1.17
N THR A 49 12.36 -0.84 -0.86
CA THR A 49 12.97 -1.59 0.25
C THR A 49 12.32 -1.22 1.58
N LEU A 50 12.11 0.07 1.83
CA LEU A 50 11.44 0.54 3.04
C LEU A 50 10.01 -0.01 3.13
N LEU A 51 9.22 0.12 2.06
CA LEU A 51 7.87 -0.43 2.00
C LEU A 51 7.86 -1.94 2.25
N ASN A 52 8.78 -2.70 1.64
CA ASN A 52 8.88 -4.15 1.81
C ASN A 52 9.25 -4.55 3.24
N CYS A 53 10.17 -3.84 3.89
CA CYS A 53 10.52 -4.08 5.29
C CYS A 53 9.36 -3.73 6.23
N LEU A 54 8.69 -2.58 6.04
CA LEU A 54 7.54 -2.15 6.84
C LEU A 54 6.35 -3.10 6.73
N SER A 55 6.12 -3.66 5.54
CA SER A 55 5.04 -4.61 5.29
C SER A 55 5.42 -6.07 5.61
N GLY A 56 6.68 -6.32 5.98
CA GLY A 56 7.20 -7.67 6.24
C GLY A 56 7.25 -8.56 4.99
N LEU A 57 7.26 -7.98 3.78
CA LEU A 57 7.56 -8.71 2.53
C LEU A 57 9.05 -9.08 2.46
N ASP A 58 9.91 -8.22 3.02
CA ASP A 58 11.34 -8.50 3.19
C ASP A 58 11.73 -8.41 4.67
N GLY A 59 12.79 -9.11 5.06
CA GLY A 59 13.39 -9.01 6.37
C GLY A 59 14.27 -7.76 6.49
N PHE A 60 14.65 -7.40 7.71
CA PHE A 60 15.57 -6.31 7.99
C PHE A 60 16.67 -6.76 8.97
N ASP A 61 17.82 -6.05 8.97
CA ASP A 61 19.02 -6.47 9.68
C ASP A 61 19.20 -5.75 11.03
N GLY A 62 18.39 -4.71 11.29
CA GLY A 62 18.42 -3.99 12.56
C GLY A 62 17.22 -3.07 12.75
N GLY A 63 17.00 -2.68 13.99
CA GLY A 63 15.87 -1.86 14.38
C GLY A 63 14.61 -2.67 14.69
N GLN A 64 13.47 -2.02 14.68
CA GLN A 64 12.16 -2.61 14.97
C GLN A 64 11.11 -2.11 13.99
N VAL A 65 10.16 -2.95 13.63
CA VAL A 65 8.97 -2.60 12.86
C VAL A 65 7.75 -3.18 13.54
N SER A 66 6.78 -2.35 13.84
CA SER A 66 5.46 -2.80 14.31
C SER A 66 4.35 -2.30 13.41
N VAL A 67 3.35 -3.15 13.18
CA VAL A 67 2.14 -2.82 12.45
C VAL A 67 0.96 -3.24 13.30
N ASP A 68 0.04 -2.31 13.56
CA ASP A 68 -1.14 -2.50 14.40
C ASP A 68 -0.79 -3.16 15.76
N GLY A 69 0.30 -2.69 16.38
CA GLY A 69 0.81 -3.19 17.67
C GLY A 69 1.57 -4.52 17.61
N HIS A 70 1.72 -5.13 16.44
CA HIS A 70 2.45 -6.40 16.28
C HIS A 70 3.89 -6.14 15.79
N ASP A 71 4.88 -6.55 16.59
CA ASP A 71 6.30 -6.48 16.24
C ASP A 71 6.63 -7.57 15.21
N LEU A 72 6.94 -7.14 13.98
CA LEU A 72 7.19 -8.07 12.87
C LEU A 72 8.48 -8.90 13.04
N ALA A 73 9.45 -8.41 13.82
CA ALA A 73 10.68 -9.15 14.09
C ALA A 73 10.45 -10.38 15.00
N LYS A 74 9.40 -10.35 15.84
CA LYS A 74 9.06 -11.44 16.75
C LYS A 74 8.22 -12.54 16.11
N LEU A 75 7.68 -12.28 14.90
CA LEU A 75 6.87 -13.25 14.18
C LEU A 75 7.76 -14.21 13.37
N SER A 76 7.48 -15.50 13.44
CA SER A 76 8.01 -16.47 12.48
C SER A 76 7.50 -16.16 11.06
N ASP A 77 8.14 -16.70 10.03
CA ASP A 77 7.72 -16.48 8.64
C ASP A 77 6.28 -16.92 8.37
N ARG A 78 5.83 -17.99 9.01
CA ARG A 78 4.45 -18.47 8.93
C ARG A 78 3.48 -17.50 9.57
N GLU A 79 3.78 -16.99 10.75
CA GLU A 79 2.96 -16.00 11.46
C GLU A 79 2.94 -14.67 10.73
N ARG A 80 4.09 -14.21 10.21
CA ARG A 80 4.20 -13.00 9.39
C ARG A 80 3.36 -13.10 8.12
N THR A 81 3.39 -14.25 7.45
CA THR A 81 2.56 -14.51 6.26
C THR A 81 1.06 -14.52 6.61
N ALA A 82 0.68 -15.15 7.73
CA ALA A 82 -0.70 -15.15 8.19
C ALA A 82 -1.16 -13.73 8.59
N TYR A 83 -0.28 -12.96 9.22
CA TYR A 83 -0.55 -11.57 9.61
C TYR A 83 -0.76 -10.67 8.39
N ARG A 84 0.16 -10.72 7.38
CA ARG A 84 0.01 -9.97 6.12
C ARG A 84 -1.30 -10.27 5.44
N ARG A 85 -1.62 -11.56 5.27
CA ARG A 85 -2.86 -12.01 4.62
C ARG A 85 -4.12 -11.42 5.23
N LYS A 86 -4.12 -11.22 6.55
CA LYS A 86 -5.29 -10.72 7.28
C LYS A 86 -5.35 -9.19 7.34
N ASN A 87 -4.21 -8.53 7.51
CA ASN A 87 -4.16 -7.13 7.95
C ASN A 87 -3.58 -6.17 6.92
N MET A 88 -3.05 -6.67 5.78
CA MET A 88 -2.38 -5.84 4.81
C MET A 88 -2.94 -6.02 3.40
N GLY A 89 -3.17 -4.92 2.70
CA GLY A 89 -3.48 -4.87 1.28
C GLY A 89 -2.27 -4.39 0.49
N PHE A 90 -2.09 -4.88 -0.74
CA PHE A 90 -0.96 -4.52 -1.59
C PHE A 90 -1.43 -4.07 -2.96
N VAL A 91 -0.92 -2.92 -3.41
CA VAL A 91 -1.10 -2.37 -4.76
C VAL A 91 0.29 -2.15 -5.35
N PHE A 92 0.58 -2.77 -6.48
CA PHE A 92 1.89 -2.72 -7.15
C PHE A 92 1.79 -2.02 -8.51
N GLN A 93 2.91 -1.49 -8.98
CA GLN A 93 3.05 -0.89 -10.29
C GLN A 93 2.69 -1.86 -11.44
N ALA A 94 3.08 -3.13 -11.32
CA ALA A 94 2.84 -4.17 -12.33
C ALA A 94 1.50 -4.89 -12.13
N PHE A 95 0.55 -4.33 -11.34
CA PHE A 95 -0.77 -4.88 -11.01
C PHE A 95 -0.72 -6.23 -10.28
N ASN A 96 0.17 -7.15 -10.66
CA ASN A 96 0.35 -8.50 -10.11
C ASN A 96 -0.98 -9.29 -10.04
N LEU A 97 -1.82 -9.16 -11.07
CA LEU A 97 -3.01 -9.98 -11.22
C LEU A 97 -2.63 -11.37 -11.71
N LEU A 98 -3.36 -12.40 -11.26
CA LEU A 98 -3.20 -13.76 -11.77
C LEU A 98 -3.87 -13.85 -13.15
N PRO A 99 -3.11 -14.09 -14.23
CA PRO A 99 -3.62 -13.95 -15.61
C PRO A 99 -4.65 -15.03 -15.98
N VAL A 100 -4.64 -16.16 -15.28
CA VAL A 100 -5.57 -17.26 -15.49
C VAL A 100 -6.93 -17.05 -14.83
N LEU A 101 -7.04 -16.08 -13.94
CA LEU A 101 -8.25 -15.74 -13.18
C LEU A 101 -8.91 -14.49 -13.74
N SER A 102 -10.23 -14.45 -13.69
CA SER A 102 -11.03 -13.26 -13.99
C SER A 102 -10.82 -12.16 -12.95
N ALA A 103 -11.32 -10.95 -13.21
CA ALA A 103 -11.25 -9.82 -12.29
C ALA A 103 -11.85 -10.15 -10.93
N VAL A 104 -13.05 -10.72 -10.89
CA VAL A 104 -13.72 -11.07 -9.63
C VAL A 104 -12.98 -12.18 -8.88
N GLU A 105 -12.43 -13.18 -9.57
CA GLU A 105 -11.63 -14.25 -8.95
C GLU A 105 -10.33 -13.70 -8.37
N ASN A 106 -9.66 -12.75 -9.04
CA ASN A 106 -8.51 -12.06 -8.47
C ASN A 106 -8.86 -11.33 -7.15
N VAL A 107 -10.02 -10.70 -7.09
CA VAL A 107 -10.49 -9.97 -5.90
C VAL A 107 -10.93 -10.93 -4.79
N GLU A 108 -11.43 -12.13 -5.10
CA GLU A 108 -11.83 -13.14 -4.11
C GLU A 108 -10.64 -13.72 -3.32
N ILE A 109 -9.45 -13.80 -3.92
CA ILE A 109 -8.29 -14.50 -3.35
C ILE A 109 -8.02 -14.16 -1.88
N PRO A 110 -7.91 -12.89 -1.46
CA PRO A 110 -7.63 -12.57 -0.06
C PRO A 110 -8.68 -13.12 0.91
N LEU A 111 -9.95 -13.15 0.50
CA LEU A 111 -11.04 -13.66 1.30
C LEU A 111 -11.00 -15.19 1.42
N LEU A 112 -10.78 -15.88 0.30
CA LEU A 112 -10.64 -17.33 0.27
C LEU A 112 -9.43 -17.81 1.10
N LEU A 113 -8.31 -17.10 1.01
CA LEU A 113 -7.13 -17.39 1.82
C LEU A 113 -7.37 -17.18 3.33
N GLN A 114 -8.33 -16.34 3.71
CA GLN A 114 -8.77 -16.15 5.10
C GLN A 114 -9.82 -17.17 5.54
N GLY A 115 -10.23 -18.10 4.67
CA GLY A 115 -11.24 -19.13 4.96
C GLY A 115 -12.68 -18.64 4.82
N VAL A 116 -12.92 -17.49 4.19
CA VAL A 116 -14.27 -17.04 3.86
C VAL A 116 -14.88 -17.98 2.83
N GLY A 117 -16.09 -18.45 3.06
CA GLY A 117 -16.78 -19.36 2.14
C GLY A 117 -16.99 -18.74 0.75
N ALA A 118 -16.83 -19.54 -0.32
CA ALA A 118 -16.77 -19.09 -1.71
C ALA A 118 -17.96 -18.18 -2.11
N GLY A 119 -19.18 -18.52 -1.73
CA GLY A 119 -20.35 -17.67 -2.05
C GLY A 119 -20.29 -16.28 -1.42
N THR A 120 -19.80 -16.18 -0.17
CA THR A 120 -19.59 -14.88 0.49
C THR A 120 -18.43 -14.11 -0.11
N ALA A 121 -17.33 -14.78 -0.42
CA ALA A 121 -16.17 -14.17 -1.08
C ALA A 121 -16.57 -13.59 -2.44
N ARG A 122 -17.31 -14.36 -3.25
CA ARG A 122 -17.83 -13.92 -4.56
C ARG A 122 -18.70 -12.68 -4.45
N ARG A 123 -19.67 -12.69 -3.55
CA ARG A 123 -20.55 -11.54 -3.34
C ARG A 123 -19.78 -10.29 -2.94
N ARG A 124 -18.87 -10.38 -1.95
CA ARG A 124 -18.04 -9.25 -1.51
C ARG A 124 -17.11 -8.74 -2.60
N ALA A 125 -16.56 -9.62 -3.42
CA ALA A 125 -15.72 -9.25 -4.55
C ALA A 125 -16.50 -8.49 -5.63
N LEU A 126 -17.73 -8.93 -5.94
CA LEU A 126 -18.61 -8.24 -6.89
C LEU A 126 -19.02 -6.85 -6.37
N GLU A 127 -19.41 -6.73 -5.10
CA GLU A 127 -19.73 -5.45 -4.44
C GLU A 127 -18.53 -4.48 -4.49
N MET A 128 -17.30 -4.98 -4.28
CA MET A 128 -16.09 -4.18 -4.38
C MET A 128 -15.81 -3.72 -5.82
N LEU A 129 -15.96 -4.60 -6.81
CA LEU A 129 -15.82 -4.24 -8.21
C LEU A 129 -16.88 -3.23 -8.66
N GLU A 130 -18.12 -3.35 -8.20
CA GLU A 130 -19.17 -2.36 -8.45
C GLU A 130 -18.81 -0.99 -7.89
N THR A 131 -18.33 -0.93 -6.64
CA THR A 131 -17.84 0.30 -5.98
C THR A 131 -16.75 1.00 -6.79
N LEU A 132 -15.93 0.23 -7.53
CA LEU A 132 -14.84 0.70 -8.37
C LEU A 132 -15.23 0.86 -9.86
N GLY A 133 -16.52 0.74 -10.20
CA GLY A 133 -17.02 0.90 -11.55
C GLY A 133 -16.66 -0.22 -12.53
N LEU A 134 -16.39 -1.43 -12.01
CA LEU A 134 -15.94 -2.59 -12.78
C LEU A 134 -16.93 -3.76 -12.79
N ALA A 135 -18.19 -3.56 -12.37
CA ALA A 135 -19.20 -4.63 -12.36
C ALA A 135 -19.34 -5.32 -13.73
N HIS A 136 -19.33 -4.52 -14.82
CA HIS A 136 -19.44 -5.01 -16.20
C HIS A 136 -18.20 -5.77 -16.68
N ARG A 137 -17.07 -5.67 -15.96
CA ARG A 137 -15.79 -6.33 -16.26
C ARG A 137 -15.49 -7.52 -15.34
N ALA A 138 -16.37 -7.86 -14.41
CA ALA A 138 -16.12 -8.85 -13.36
C ALA A 138 -15.61 -10.21 -13.89
N ASN A 139 -16.10 -10.66 -15.02
CA ASN A 139 -15.73 -11.94 -15.62
C ASN A 139 -14.60 -11.85 -16.66
N HIS A 140 -14.03 -10.66 -16.91
CA HIS A 140 -12.92 -10.48 -17.84
C HIS A 140 -11.61 -10.90 -17.17
N ARG A 141 -10.69 -11.49 -17.97
CA ARG A 141 -9.32 -11.78 -17.56
C ARG A 141 -8.43 -10.55 -17.72
N PRO A 142 -7.26 -10.51 -17.05
CA PRO A 142 -6.36 -9.36 -17.13
C PRO A 142 -5.98 -8.93 -18.56
N ASP A 143 -5.79 -9.86 -19.49
CA ASP A 143 -5.49 -9.58 -20.90
C ASP A 143 -6.64 -8.91 -21.68
N GLN A 144 -7.84 -8.93 -21.13
CA GLN A 144 -9.06 -8.30 -21.69
C GLN A 144 -9.37 -6.94 -21.03
N LEU A 145 -8.51 -6.48 -20.11
CA LEU A 145 -8.68 -5.26 -19.34
C LEU A 145 -7.62 -4.22 -19.73
N SER A 146 -8.02 -2.96 -19.83
CA SER A 146 -7.06 -1.85 -19.92
C SER A 146 -6.18 -1.76 -18.68
N GLY A 147 -5.02 -1.09 -18.77
CA GLY A 147 -4.11 -0.91 -17.63
C GLY A 147 -4.81 -0.28 -16.41
N GLY A 148 -5.67 0.72 -16.65
CA GLY A 148 -6.44 1.35 -15.59
C GLY A 148 -7.52 0.44 -14.98
N GLU A 149 -8.15 -0.43 -15.78
CA GLU A 149 -9.07 -1.45 -15.27
C GLU A 149 -8.31 -2.50 -14.44
N GLN A 150 -7.15 -2.96 -14.91
CA GLN A 150 -6.29 -3.88 -14.16
C GLN A 150 -5.87 -3.29 -12.81
N GLN A 151 -5.47 -2.03 -12.79
CA GLN A 151 -5.09 -1.35 -11.55
C GLN A 151 -6.28 -1.21 -10.59
N ARG A 152 -7.47 -0.88 -11.08
CA ARG A 152 -8.67 -0.86 -10.24
C ARG A 152 -9.01 -2.25 -9.68
N VAL A 153 -8.80 -3.33 -10.44
CA VAL A 153 -8.93 -4.71 -9.93
C VAL A 153 -7.87 -4.99 -8.84
N ALA A 154 -6.63 -4.54 -9.02
CA ALA A 154 -5.57 -4.69 -8.01
C ALA A 154 -5.92 -3.91 -6.73
N VAL A 155 -6.48 -2.70 -6.84
CA VAL A 155 -6.97 -1.92 -5.69
C VAL A 155 -8.16 -2.62 -5.03
N ALA A 156 -9.12 -3.16 -5.80
CA ALA A 156 -10.23 -3.96 -5.28
C ALA A 156 -9.72 -5.15 -4.46
N ARG A 157 -8.77 -5.90 -5.00
CA ARG A 157 -8.14 -7.04 -4.33
C ARG A 157 -7.45 -6.61 -3.02
N ALA A 158 -6.78 -5.47 -3.02
CA ALA A 158 -6.10 -4.97 -1.83
C ALA A 158 -7.07 -4.56 -0.70
N LEU A 159 -8.30 -4.16 -1.03
CA LEU A 159 -9.27 -3.59 -0.09
C LEU A 159 -10.38 -4.54 0.37
N VAL A 160 -10.69 -5.59 -0.42
CA VAL A 160 -11.88 -6.45 -0.22
C VAL A 160 -11.97 -7.11 1.15
N HIS A 161 -10.83 -7.36 1.78
CA HIS A 161 -10.74 -7.97 3.12
C HIS A 161 -10.61 -6.95 4.25
N GLN A 162 -10.74 -5.63 3.95
CA GLN A 162 -10.68 -4.53 4.91
C GLN A 162 -9.38 -4.53 5.73
N PRO A 163 -8.22 -4.39 5.07
CA PRO A 163 -6.93 -4.46 5.75
C PRO A 163 -6.73 -3.26 6.69
N ALA A 164 -5.89 -3.45 7.72
CA ALA A 164 -5.47 -2.36 8.59
C ALA A 164 -4.64 -1.30 7.86
N VAL A 165 -3.79 -1.73 6.90
CA VAL A 165 -2.92 -0.85 6.09
C VAL A 165 -2.92 -1.31 4.64
N VAL A 166 -2.99 -0.36 3.71
CA VAL A 166 -2.71 -0.57 2.28
C VAL A 166 -1.32 -0.04 1.96
N TRP A 167 -0.50 -0.90 1.39
CA TRP A 167 0.84 -0.61 0.88
C TRP A 167 0.77 -0.44 -0.63
N ALA A 168 1.12 0.73 -1.15
CA ALA A 168 1.05 1.05 -2.56
C ALA A 168 2.44 1.41 -3.09
N ASP A 169 3.04 0.54 -3.91
CA ASP A 169 4.33 0.76 -4.54
C ASP A 169 4.13 1.20 -5.99
N GLU A 170 4.38 2.49 -6.27
CA GLU A 170 4.21 3.13 -7.59
C GLU A 170 2.86 2.79 -8.26
N PRO A 171 1.71 2.98 -7.58
CA PRO A 171 0.42 2.46 -8.04
C PRO A 171 -0.08 3.08 -9.36
N THR A 172 0.62 4.07 -9.88
CA THR A 172 0.28 4.78 -11.12
C THR A 172 1.42 4.81 -12.13
N GLY A 173 2.53 4.11 -11.86
CA GLY A 173 3.76 4.21 -12.65
C GLY A 173 3.65 3.70 -14.09
N ASN A 174 2.65 2.87 -14.40
CA ASN A 174 2.40 2.31 -15.73
C ASN A 174 1.12 2.86 -16.38
N LEU A 175 0.59 3.99 -15.90
CA LEU A 175 -0.68 4.55 -16.33
C LEU A 175 -0.48 5.93 -16.96
N ASP A 176 -1.36 6.27 -17.92
CA ASP A 176 -1.44 7.63 -18.44
C ASP A 176 -1.96 8.63 -17.39
N THR A 177 -1.93 9.91 -17.73
CA THR A 177 -2.27 10.99 -16.79
C THR A 177 -3.73 10.94 -16.36
N GLU A 178 -4.67 10.63 -17.26
CA GLU A 178 -6.11 10.61 -16.95
C GLU A 178 -6.43 9.45 -16.01
N VAL A 179 -5.93 8.28 -16.34
CA VAL A 179 -6.10 7.07 -15.51
C VAL A 179 -5.39 7.22 -14.16
N THR A 180 -4.21 7.87 -14.12
CA THR A 180 -3.51 8.20 -12.88
C THR A 180 -4.42 9.00 -11.95
N GLN A 181 -5.11 10.04 -12.44
CA GLN A 181 -6.03 10.83 -11.62
C GLN A 181 -7.15 9.98 -11.03
N VAL A 182 -7.75 9.09 -11.83
CA VAL A 182 -8.81 8.18 -11.36
C VAL A 182 -8.32 7.29 -10.23
N ILE A 183 -7.13 6.69 -10.34
CA ILE A 183 -6.57 5.82 -9.30
C ILE A 183 -6.24 6.61 -8.02
N VAL A 184 -5.65 7.79 -8.17
CA VAL A 184 -5.33 8.65 -7.02
C VAL A 184 -6.59 9.11 -6.28
N GLU A 185 -7.63 9.54 -7.00
CA GLU A 185 -8.92 9.90 -6.41
C GLU A 185 -9.57 8.73 -5.69
N LEU A 186 -9.44 7.52 -6.23
CA LEU A 186 -9.89 6.30 -5.58
C LEU A 186 -9.17 6.08 -4.24
N LEU A 187 -7.84 6.15 -4.22
CA LEU A 187 -7.06 6.00 -2.98
C LEU A 187 -7.41 7.08 -1.95
N VAL A 188 -7.54 8.35 -2.37
CA VAL A 188 -7.97 9.45 -1.50
C VAL A 188 -9.38 9.21 -0.94
N ARG A 189 -10.31 8.72 -1.75
CA ARG A 189 -11.67 8.38 -1.30
C ARG A 189 -11.64 7.28 -0.25
N MET A 190 -10.84 6.23 -0.44
CA MET A 190 -10.69 5.15 0.54
C MET A 190 -10.05 5.67 1.83
N ASN A 191 -9.04 6.52 1.73
CA ASN A 191 -8.43 7.15 2.89
C ASN A 191 -9.43 8.01 3.68
N LYS A 192 -10.27 8.80 3.03
CA LYS A 192 -11.35 9.57 3.68
C LYS A 192 -12.39 8.68 4.39
N GLN A 193 -12.49 7.41 4.01
CA GLN A 193 -13.32 6.39 4.67
C GLN A 193 -12.59 5.71 5.84
N GLY A 194 -11.40 6.19 6.21
CA GLY A 194 -10.61 5.69 7.34
C GLY A 194 -9.51 4.68 7.00
N GLN A 195 -9.31 4.35 5.70
CA GLN A 195 -8.25 3.44 5.30
C GLN A 195 -6.86 4.09 5.47
N THR A 196 -5.98 3.44 6.22
CA THR A 196 -4.56 3.85 6.28
C THR A 196 -3.84 3.42 4.99
N ILE A 197 -3.07 4.33 4.39
CA ILE A 197 -2.36 4.09 3.13
C ILE A 197 -0.91 4.56 3.26
N VAL A 198 0.04 3.71 2.95
CA VAL A 198 1.45 4.06 2.76
C VAL A 198 1.76 3.92 1.27
N LEU A 199 2.09 5.04 0.64
CA LEU A 199 2.28 5.17 -0.79
C LEU A 199 3.74 5.49 -1.11
N VAL A 200 4.38 4.72 -1.98
CA VAL A 200 5.66 5.06 -2.60
C VAL A 200 5.39 5.60 -3.99
N THR A 201 5.94 6.76 -4.33
CA THR A 201 5.82 7.31 -5.68
C THR A 201 6.95 8.29 -5.99
N HIS A 202 7.30 8.40 -7.26
CA HIS A 202 8.17 9.47 -7.79
C HIS A 202 7.35 10.60 -8.45
N ASN A 203 6.02 10.46 -8.55
CA ASN A 203 5.14 11.46 -9.12
C ASN A 203 4.72 12.49 -8.04
N PRO A 204 5.15 13.78 -8.15
CA PRO A 204 4.81 14.81 -7.17
C PRO A 204 3.31 15.04 -7.03
N GLN A 205 2.55 15.01 -8.12
CA GLN A 205 1.10 15.25 -8.12
C GLN A 205 0.35 14.17 -7.33
N VAL A 206 0.85 12.93 -7.37
CA VAL A 206 0.31 11.82 -6.56
C VAL A 206 0.68 12.01 -5.09
N ALA A 207 1.93 12.38 -4.80
CA ALA A 207 2.41 12.58 -3.44
C ALA A 207 1.67 13.73 -2.72
N GLU A 208 1.36 14.82 -3.43
CA GLU A 208 0.63 15.99 -2.89
C GLU A 208 -0.80 15.67 -2.42
N ARG A 209 -1.34 14.53 -2.79
CA ARG A 209 -2.66 14.08 -2.33
C ARG A 209 -2.62 13.41 -0.95
N ALA A 210 -1.42 13.05 -0.48
CA ALA A 210 -1.22 12.51 0.86
C ALA A 210 -1.27 13.61 1.92
N ALA A 211 -1.64 13.23 3.15
CA ALA A 211 -1.65 14.15 4.29
C ALA A 211 -0.23 14.56 4.70
N ARG A 212 0.75 13.65 4.49
CA ARG A 212 2.15 13.88 4.83
C ARG A 212 3.06 13.25 3.78
N ILE A 213 4.15 13.97 3.46
CA ILE A 213 5.17 13.53 2.50
C ILE A 213 6.49 13.32 3.26
N LEU A 214 7.04 12.11 3.14
CA LEU A 214 8.36 11.75 3.64
C LEU A 214 9.33 11.70 2.45
N ARG A 215 10.41 12.48 2.53
CA ARG A 215 11.45 12.47 1.49
C ARG A 215 12.54 11.47 1.85
N MET A 216 12.85 10.59 0.92
CA MET A 216 13.88 9.57 1.11
C MET A 216 15.04 9.80 0.17
N ARG A 217 16.27 9.80 0.72
CA ARG A 217 17.51 9.94 -0.02
C ARG A 217 18.61 9.07 0.61
N ASP A 218 19.32 8.31 -0.22
CA ASP A 218 20.47 7.49 0.17
C ASP A 218 20.20 6.61 1.42
N GLY A 219 19.02 5.97 1.47
CA GLY A 219 18.63 5.09 2.56
C GLY A 219 18.21 5.80 3.85
N ARG A 220 17.99 7.11 3.85
CA ARG A 220 17.56 7.92 5.01
C ARG A 220 16.30 8.70 4.70
N LEU A 221 15.49 8.96 5.74
CA LEU A 221 14.40 9.93 5.64
C LEU A 221 14.94 11.32 5.99
N GLU A 222 14.70 12.29 5.10
CA GLU A 222 14.86 13.70 5.39
C GLU A 222 13.68 14.15 6.27
N GLN A 223 13.86 15.20 7.10
CA GLN A 223 12.80 15.68 7.99
C GLN A 223 11.50 15.95 7.23
N SER A 224 10.37 15.45 7.76
CA SER A 224 9.06 15.55 7.13
C SER A 224 8.60 17.02 7.04
N GLN A 225 8.22 17.45 5.83
CA GLN A 225 7.38 18.64 5.69
C GLN A 225 5.91 18.20 5.84
N GLN A 226 5.20 18.73 6.86
CA GLN A 226 3.74 18.65 6.88
C GLN A 226 3.19 19.44 5.68
N SER A 227 2.28 18.84 4.93
CA SER A 227 1.58 19.58 3.88
C SER A 227 0.66 20.60 4.54
N ASP A 228 0.75 21.89 4.15
CA ASP A 228 0.00 23.04 4.71
C ASP A 228 -1.54 22.97 4.51
N ARG A 229 -2.12 21.81 4.25
CA ARG A 229 -3.57 21.69 3.99
C ARG A 229 -4.46 21.53 5.24
N ALA A 230 -3.88 21.49 6.45
CA ALA A 230 -4.67 21.35 7.66
C ALA A 230 -5.30 22.69 8.17
N THR A 231 -5.07 23.85 7.50
CA THR A 231 -5.42 25.17 8.07
C THR A 231 -6.58 25.88 7.38
N VAL A 232 -7.32 25.29 6.45
CA VAL A 232 -8.42 25.99 5.71
C VAL A 232 -9.83 25.61 6.20
N SER A 233 -10.00 25.00 7.35
CA SER A 233 -11.34 24.62 7.86
C SER A 233 -11.77 25.32 9.17
N ALA A 234 -11.14 26.43 9.56
CA ALA A 234 -11.46 27.11 10.84
C ALA A 234 -11.71 28.63 10.72
N VAL A 235 -12.09 29.15 9.53
CA VAL A 235 -12.57 30.55 9.43
C VAL A 235 -13.86 30.56 8.63
N GLY A 236 -15.00 30.53 9.33
CA GLY A 236 -16.32 30.67 8.74
C GLY A 236 -17.42 30.45 9.78
N ARG A 237 -17.49 31.33 10.78
CA ARG A 237 -18.74 31.63 11.50
C ARG A 237 -19.00 33.12 11.43
#